data_daab9af37becaeb149b67c7fe929f5a7
#
_entry.id   daab9af37becaeb149b67c7fe929f5a7
#
_cell.length_a   1.000
_cell.length_b   1.000
_cell.length_c   1.000
_cell.angle_alpha   90.00
_cell.angle_beta   90.00
_cell.angle_gamma   90.00
#
_symmetry.space_group_name_H-M   'P 1'
#
loop_
_entity.id
_entity.type
_entity.pdbx_description
1 polymer ?
#
loop_
_entity_poly.entity_id
_entity_poly.type
_entity_poly.pdbx_seq_one_letter_code
_entity_poly.pdbx_strand_id
1 'polypeptide(L)'
;MSPQPVTTALAEALAAIHAAAFAPDEVWSATVISLHIGLPGGFGFMDPRGGMILARTIVDEAEILTLAVLPEARHQGLGRDLLRAAMRKAAKTDARAMFLEVAEDNIAARRLYASQGFTEVGRRKRYYANGDDALVMRAALTPPGEDVAR
;
A
#
# COMPACT_ATOMS: atom_id res chain seq x y z
N MET A 1 11.48 -2.70 15.64
CA MET A 1 11.27 -3.33 14.31
C MET A 1 10.45 -2.39 13.46
N SER A 2 10.98 -1.94 12.38
CA SER A 2 10.30 -1.00 11.50
C SER A 2 10.37 -1.50 10.06
N PRO A 3 9.48 -0.98 9.18
CA PRO A 3 9.53 -1.33 7.75
C PRO A 3 10.86 -0.97 7.12
N GLN A 4 11.33 -1.84 6.25
CA GLN A 4 12.59 -1.66 5.52
C GLN A 4 12.29 -1.49 4.03
N PRO A 5 13.00 -0.58 3.33
CA PRO A 5 12.85 -0.45 1.88
C PRO A 5 13.16 -1.77 1.18
N VAL A 6 12.44 -2.04 0.10
CA VAL A 6 12.62 -3.29 -0.65
C VAL A 6 13.36 -3.04 -1.96
N THR A 7 13.97 -4.11 -2.46
CA THR A 7 14.55 -4.16 -3.80
C THR A 7 14.01 -5.39 -4.51
N THR A 8 14.31 -5.54 -5.79
CA THR A 8 13.87 -6.72 -6.55
C THR A 8 14.43 -8.02 -5.97
N ALA A 9 15.53 -7.97 -5.22
CA ALA A 9 16.10 -9.15 -4.55
C ALA A 9 15.14 -9.75 -3.52
N LEU A 10 14.18 -8.97 -3.01
CA LEU A 10 13.20 -9.43 -2.03
C LEU A 10 11.89 -9.93 -2.65
N ALA A 11 11.78 -9.96 -3.98
CA ALA A 11 10.52 -10.27 -4.64
C ALA A 11 9.94 -11.62 -4.22
N GLU A 12 10.78 -12.66 -4.03
CA GLU A 12 10.30 -13.95 -3.59
C GLU A 12 9.72 -13.91 -2.18
N ALA A 13 10.39 -13.22 -1.27
CA ALA A 13 9.89 -13.06 0.11
C ALA A 13 8.59 -12.28 0.14
N LEU A 14 8.49 -11.22 -0.66
CA LEU A 14 7.28 -10.42 -0.76
C LEU A 14 6.13 -11.23 -1.35
N ALA A 15 6.41 -12.05 -2.36
CA ALA A 15 5.40 -12.91 -2.97
C ALA A 15 4.86 -13.93 -1.96
N ALA A 16 5.70 -14.45 -1.08
CA ALA A 16 5.25 -15.38 -0.04
C ALA A 16 4.28 -14.71 0.93
N ILE A 17 4.57 -13.47 1.33
CA ILE A 17 3.66 -12.71 2.19
C ILE A 17 2.34 -12.45 1.47
N HIS A 18 2.41 -12.04 0.21
CA HIS A 18 1.22 -11.74 -0.59
C HIS A 18 0.33 -12.98 -0.74
N ALA A 19 0.94 -14.13 -1.03
CA ALA A 19 0.21 -15.37 -1.20
C ALA A 19 -0.50 -15.82 0.09
N ALA A 20 0.09 -15.55 1.25
CA ALA A 20 -0.51 -15.92 2.53
C ALA A 20 -1.63 -14.96 2.94
N ALA A 21 -1.66 -13.75 2.38
CA ALA A 21 -2.60 -12.71 2.79
C ALA A 21 -3.82 -12.59 1.86
N PHE A 22 -3.70 -13.02 0.61
CA PHE A 22 -4.74 -12.83 -0.41
C PHE A 22 -5.32 -14.14 -0.89
N ALA A 23 -6.54 -14.07 -1.43
CA ALA A 23 -7.17 -15.21 -2.08
C ALA A 23 -6.34 -15.64 -3.31
N PRO A 24 -6.36 -16.94 -3.70
CA PRO A 24 -5.48 -17.43 -4.76
C PRO A 24 -5.56 -16.68 -6.09
N ASP A 25 -6.76 -16.17 -6.44
CA ASP A 25 -6.96 -15.43 -7.70
C ASP A 25 -6.49 -13.98 -7.61
N GLU A 26 -6.07 -13.51 -6.43
CA GLU A 26 -5.61 -12.14 -6.22
C GLU A 26 -4.11 -12.08 -5.91
N VAL A 27 -3.44 -13.22 -5.85
CA VAL A 27 -2.02 -13.28 -5.47
C VAL A 27 -1.13 -12.77 -6.60
N TRP A 28 -0.17 -11.92 -6.23
CA TRP A 28 0.85 -11.44 -7.17
C TRP A 28 2.07 -12.35 -7.09
N SER A 29 2.58 -12.74 -8.25
CA SER A 29 3.81 -13.54 -8.33
C SER A 29 5.03 -12.68 -8.05
N ALA A 30 6.16 -13.34 -7.77
CA ALA A 30 7.44 -12.65 -7.61
C ALA A 30 7.80 -11.86 -8.87
N THR A 31 7.48 -12.38 -10.05
CA THR A 31 7.73 -11.68 -11.31
C THR A 31 6.95 -10.36 -11.38
N VAL A 32 5.67 -10.37 -11.03
CA VAL A 32 4.84 -9.16 -11.04
C VAL A 32 5.35 -8.16 -10.01
N ILE A 33 5.68 -8.63 -8.81
CA ILE A 33 6.20 -7.77 -7.75
C ILE A 33 7.52 -7.13 -8.19
N SER A 34 8.43 -7.92 -8.73
CA SER A 34 9.72 -7.42 -9.23
C SER A 34 9.53 -6.36 -10.32
N LEU A 35 8.58 -6.61 -11.23
CA LEU A 35 8.26 -5.65 -12.28
C LEU A 35 7.85 -4.30 -11.69
N HIS A 36 6.94 -4.30 -10.73
CA HIS A 36 6.46 -3.05 -10.12
C HIS A 36 7.56 -2.31 -9.36
N ILE A 37 8.40 -3.02 -8.63
CA ILE A 37 9.52 -2.40 -7.92
C ILE A 37 10.48 -1.73 -8.91
N GLY A 38 10.70 -2.37 -10.07
CA GLY A 38 11.62 -1.87 -11.08
C GLY A 38 11.10 -0.77 -11.98
N LEU A 39 9.79 -0.47 -11.94
CA LEU A 39 9.24 0.63 -12.74
C LEU A 39 9.73 1.98 -12.21
N PRO A 40 9.86 3.00 -13.10
CA PRO A 40 10.18 4.34 -12.62
C PRO A 40 9.19 4.79 -11.56
N GLY A 41 9.70 5.24 -10.42
CA GLY A 41 8.87 5.67 -9.30
C GLY A 41 8.36 4.54 -8.43
N GLY A 42 8.62 3.27 -8.79
CA GLY A 42 8.20 2.13 -7.98
C GLY A 42 9.02 2.01 -6.70
N PHE A 43 8.34 1.67 -5.59
CA PHE A 43 9.03 1.46 -4.30
C PHE A 43 8.14 0.62 -3.39
N GLY A 44 8.71 0.20 -2.27
CA GLY A 44 7.95 -0.52 -1.28
C GLY A 44 8.72 -0.74 0.00
N PHE A 45 8.04 -1.34 0.95
CA PHE A 45 8.61 -1.66 2.26
C PHE A 45 8.17 -3.05 2.68
N MET A 46 9.01 -3.69 3.48
CA MET A 46 8.71 -4.97 4.11
C MET A 46 8.93 -4.83 5.61
N ASP A 47 8.02 -5.37 6.40
CA ASP A 47 8.18 -5.44 7.85
C ASP A 47 8.53 -6.89 8.20
N PRO A 48 9.63 -7.11 8.96
CA PRO A 48 10.05 -8.47 9.31
C PRO A 48 9.01 -9.29 10.08
N ARG A 49 8.04 -8.62 10.70
CA ARG A 49 6.95 -9.30 11.40
C ARG A 49 5.94 -9.94 10.44
N GLY A 50 6.01 -9.64 9.15
CA GLY A 50 5.18 -10.30 8.15
C GLY A 50 4.21 -9.37 7.44
N GLY A 51 4.72 -8.30 6.87
CA GLY A 51 3.92 -7.39 6.08
C GLY A 51 4.71 -6.78 4.93
N MET A 52 4.02 -6.29 3.92
CA MET A 52 4.65 -5.62 2.78
C MET A 52 3.69 -4.61 2.15
N ILE A 53 4.25 -3.58 1.53
CA ILE A 53 3.50 -2.60 0.76
C ILE A 53 4.30 -2.25 -0.49
N LEU A 54 3.61 -2.10 -1.61
CA LEU A 54 4.18 -1.58 -2.84
C LEU A 54 3.42 -0.35 -3.27
N ALA A 55 4.14 0.63 -3.79
CA ALA A 55 3.58 1.88 -4.23
C ALA A 55 4.37 2.42 -5.42
N ARG A 56 3.85 3.46 -6.04
CA ARG A 56 4.50 4.11 -7.17
C ARG A 56 4.21 5.60 -7.15
N THR A 57 5.24 6.40 -7.38
CA THR A 57 5.10 7.85 -7.55
C THR A 57 5.26 8.20 -9.02
N ILE A 58 4.31 8.95 -9.56
CA ILE A 58 4.37 9.47 -10.92
C ILE A 58 4.10 10.97 -10.82
N VAL A 59 5.10 11.77 -11.15
CA VAL A 59 5.06 13.23 -11.04
C VAL A 59 4.75 13.64 -9.60
N ASP A 60 3.58 14.19 -9.32
CA ASP A 60 3.22 14.68 -7.98
C ASP A 60 2.16 13.82 -7.30
N GLU A 61 1.87 12.63 -7.83
CA GLU A 61 0.91 11.71 -7.25
C GLU A 61 1.56 10.36 -6.98
N ALA A 62 1.17 9.75 -5.88
CA ALA A 62 1.57 8.39 -5.54
C ALA A 62 0.34 7.50 -5.48
N GLU A 63 0.55 6.21 -5.71
CA GLU A 63 -0.51 5.22 -5.62
C GLU A 63 -0.02 4.01 -4.84
N ILE A 64 -0.85 3.53 -3.91
CA ILE A 64 -0.61 2.25 -3.25
C ILE A 64 -1.10 1.16 -4.19
N LEU A 65 -0.21 0.24 -4.54
CA LEU A 65 -0.51 -0.85 -5.46
C LEU A 65 -1.03 -2.07 -4.73
N THR A 66 -0.43 -2.40 -3.58
CA THR A 66 -0.89 -3.50 -2.74
C THR A 66 -0.32 -3.36 -1.34
N LEU A 67 -1.07 -3.86 -0.36
CA LEU A 67 -0.68 -3.89 1.05
C LEU A 67 -1.11 -5.25 1.60
N ALA A 68 -0.16 -6.00 2.15
CA ALA A 68 -0.42 -7.35 2.65
C ALA A 68 0.17 -7.51 4.04
N VAL A 69 -0.58 -8.11 4.95
CA VAL A 69 -0.13 -8.46 6.29
C VAL A 69 -0.50 -9.92 6.53
N LEU A 70 0.48 -10.73 6.94
CA LEU A 70 0.22 -12.13 7.26
C LEU A 70 -0.91 -12.23 8.28
N PRO A 71 -1.81 -13.22 8.17
CA PRO A 71 -2.92 -13.35 9.12
C PRO A 71 -2.48 -13.37 10.57
N GLU A 72 -1.39 -14.06 10.88
CA GLU A 72 -0.88 -14.17 12.25
C GLU A 72 -0.20 -12.89 12.75
N ALA A 73 0.07 -11.94 11.86
CA ALA A 73 0.71 -10.67 12.22
C ALA A 73 -0.28 -9.49 12.28
N ARG A 74 -1.56 -9.76 12.07
CA ARG A 74 -2.59 -8.70 12.06
C ARG A 74 -2.87 -8.19 13.46
N HIS A 75 -3.51 -7.01 13.53
CA HIS A 75 -3.89 -6.34 14.78
C HIS A 75 -2.70 -5.93 15.66
N GLN A 76 -1.52 -5.73 15.03
CA GLN A 76 -0.30 -5.31 15.72
C GLN A 76 0.24 -3.99 15.16
N GLY A 77 -0.54 -3.30 14.31
CA GLY A 77 -0.13 -2.02 13.75
C GLY A 77 0.79 -2.10 12.55
N LEU A 78 1.00 -3.29 11.96
CA LEU A 78 1.88 -3.42 10.80
C LEU A 78 1.37 -2.67 9.59
N GLY A 79 0.07 -2.79 9.30
CA GLY A 79 -0.51 -2.09 8.16
C GLY A 79 -0.34 -0.59 8.28
N ARG A 80 -0.57 -0.06 9.48
CA ARG A 80 -0.36 1.37 9.75
C ARG A 80 1.09 1.77 9.55
N ASP A 81 2.03 0.98 10.07
CA ASP A 81 3.45 1.31 9.99
C ASP A 81 3.93 1.27 8.54
N LEU A 82 3.49 0.27 7.76
CA LEU A 82 3.82 0.16 6.34
C LEU A 82 3.22 1.33 5.55
N LEU A 83 1.96 1.66 5.82
CA LEU A 83 1.29 2.76 5.13
C LEU A 83 1.99 4.10 5.42
N ARG A 84 2.34 4.34 6.68
CA ARG A 84 3.05 5.56 7.06
C ARG A 84 4.43 5.64 6.40
N ALA A 85 5.15 4.52 6.31
CA ALA A 85 6.44 4.49 5.64
C ALA A 85 6.30 4.87 4.16
N ALA A 86 5.28 4.31 3.49
CA ALA A 86 5.03 4.61 2.08
C ALA A 86 4.63 6.08 1.89
N MET A 87 3.80 6.62 2.78
CA MET A 87 3.39 8.02 2.69
C MET A 87 4.57 8.96 2.87
N ARG A 88 5.45 8.67 3.83
CA ARG A 88 6.66 9.48 4.04
C ARG A 88 7.59 9.44 2.84
N LYS A 89 7.79 8.26 2.27
CA LYS A 89 8.65 8.12 1.08
C LYS A 89 8.07 8.88 -0.11
N ALA A 90 6.77 8.78 -0.33
CA ALA A 90 6.11 9.49 -1.42
C ALA A 90 6.25 11.00 -1.26
N ALA A 91 6.04 11.51 -0.04
CA ALA A 91 6.18 12.94 0.24
C ALA A 91 7.61 13.43 -0.02
N LYS A 92 8.62 12.62 0.29
CA LYS A 92 10.02 12.97 0.05
C LYS A 92 10.37 13.02 -1.44
N THR A 93 9.59 12.36 -2.28
CA THR A 93 9.80 12.37 -3.74
C THR A 93 8.81 13.31 -4.43
N ASP A 94 8.34 14.32 -3.69
CA ASP A 94 7.51 15.43 -4.18
C ASP A 94 6.08 15.06 -4.52
N ALA A 95 5.60 13.89 -4.12
CA ALA A 95 4.18 13.57 -4.26
C ALA A 95 3.36 14.44 -3.30
N ARG A 96 2.25 14.96 -3.79
CA ARG A 96 1.34 15.83 -3.02
C ARG A 96 0.11 15.11 -2.55
N ALA A 97 -0.20 13.96 -3.15
CA ALA A 97 -1.37 13.17 -2.79
C ALA A 97 -1.07 11.70 -3.02
N MET A 98 -1.72 10.85 -2.26
CA MET A 98 -1.61 9.40 -2.42
C MET A 98 -3.00 8.82 -2.61
N PHE A 99 -3.11 7.92 -3.59
CA PHE A 99 -4.36 7.27 -3.96
C PHE A 99 -4.26 5.77 -3.73
N LEU A 100 -5.40 5.15 -3.57
CA LEU A 100 -5.52 3.68 -3.52
C LEU A 100 -6.91 3.27 -3.95
N GLU A 101 -7.05 1.98 -4.27
CA GLU A 101 -8.36 1.36 -4.49
C GLU A 101 -8.53 0.25 -3.47
N VAL A 102 -9.74 0.15 -2.90
CA VAL A 102 -10.06 -0.85 -1.89
C VAL A 102 -11.46 -1.38 -2.15
N ALA A 103 -11.66 -2.68 -1.96
CA ALA A 103 -12.98 -3.28 -2.12
C ALA A 103 -13.94 -2.70 -1.08
N GLU A 104 -15.15 -2.42 -1.51
CA GLU A 104 -16.17 -1.81 -0.67
C GLU A 104 -16.42 -2.58 0.61
N ASP A 105 -16.38 -3.92 0.56
CA ASP A 105 -16.65 -4.78 1.71
C ASP A 105 -15.43 -5.00 2.60
N ASN A 106 -14.26 -4.49 2.24
CA ASN A 106 -13.07 -4.63 3.07
C ASN A 106 -13.05 -3.55 4.17
N ILE A 107 -13.86 -3.77 5.19
CA ILE A 107 -14.08 -2.78 6.24
C ILE A 107 -12.79 -2.51 7.03
N ALA A 108 -12.01 -3.55 7.32
CA ALA A 108 -10.78 -3.38 8.09
C ALA A 108 -9.78 -2.49 7.35
N ALA A 109 -9.60 -2.71 6.04
CA ALA A 109 -8.70 -1.87 5.24
C ALA A 109 -9.22 -0.44 5.15
N ARG A 110 -10.52 -0.27 4.94
CA ARG A 110 -11.12 1.06 4.86
C ARG A 110 -10.90 1.85 6.15
N ARG A 111 -11.04 1.20 7.30
CA ARG A 111 -10.79 1.84 8.60
C ARG A 111 -9.33 2.23 8.75
N LEU A 112 -8.42 1.35 8.33
CA LEU A 112 -6.98 1.66 8.37
C LEU A 112 -6.69 2.90 7.54
N TYR A 113 -7.16 2.95 6.31
CA TYR A 113 -6.89 4.07 5.42
C TYR A 113 -7.52 5.36 5.95
N ALA A 114 -8.76 5.30 6.42
CA ALA A 114 -9.43 6.46 7.00
C ALA A 114 -8.66 7.01 8.20
N SER A 115 -8.09 6.13 9.03
CA SER A 115 -7.31 6.54 10.19
C SER A 115 -6.05 7.30 9.81
N GLN A 116 -5.57 7.14 8.58
CA GLN A 116 -4.37 7.82 8.08
C GLN A 116 -4.69 8.99 7.14
N GLY A 117 -5.95 9.43 7.14
CA GLY A 117 -6.33 10.63 6.40
C GLY A 117 -6.87 10.40 5.00
N PHE A 118 -7.08 9.15 4.61
CA PHE A 118 -7.68 8.86 3.30
C PHE A 118 -9.18 9.05 3.36
N THR A 119 -9.73 9.67 2.30
CA THR A 119 -11.18 9.84 2.13
C THR A 119 -11.59 9.30 0.77
N GLU A 120 -12.85 8.86 0.67
CA GLU A 120 -13.36 8.36 -0.60
C GLU A 120 -13.54 9.53 -1.57
N VAL A 121 -12.99 9.38 -2.79
CA VAL A 121 -13.10 10.41 -3.84
C VAL A 121 -13.70 9.86 -5.13
N GLY A 122 -13.94 8.55 -5.21
CA GLY A 122 -14.53 7.95 -6.39
C GLY A 122 -14.88 6.49 -6.15
N ARG A 123 -15.47 5.88 -7.18
CA ARG A 123 -15.92 4.50 -7.08
C ARG A 123 -15.89 3.88 -8.47
N ARG A 124 -15.36 2.64 -8.56
CA ARG A 124 -15.42 1.84 -9.78
C ARG A 124 -16.42 0.71 -9.54
N LYS A 125 -17.57 0.79 -10.20
CA LYS A 125 -18.64 -0.18 -9.98
C LYS A 125 -18.26 -1.55 -10.54
N ARG A 126 -18.54 -2.58 -9.75
CA ARG A 126 -18.32 -3.99 -10.14
C ARG A 126 -16.91 -4.27 -10.62
N TYR A 127 -15.95 -3.63 -9.96
CA TYR A 127 -14.55 -3.71 -10.37
C TYR A 127 -13.93 -5.08 -10.09
N TYR A 128 -14.31 -5.70 -8.96
CA TYR A 128 -13.75 -7.00 -8.55
C TYR A 128 -14.56 -8.15 -9.10
N ALA A 129 -13.91 -9.33 -9.20
CA ALA A 129 -14.52 -10.52 -9.79
C ALA A 129 -15.81 -10.97 -9.07
N ASN A 130 -15.92 -10.69 -7.77
CA ASN A 130 -17.11 -11.03 -6.98
C ASN A 130 -18.25 -10.02 -7.14
N GLY A 131 -18.09 -9.01 -7.98
CA GLY A 131 -19.11 -8.00 -8.21
C GLY A 131 -19.03 -6.78 -7.31
N ASP A 132 -18.09 -6.76 -6.36
CA ASP A 132 -17.94 -5.61 -5.46
C ASP A 132 -17.39 -4.40 -6.18
N ASP A 133 -17.80 -3.22 -5.70
CA ASP A 133 -17.23 -1.96 -6.16
C ASP A 133 -15.85 -1.75 -5.55
N ALA A 134 -15.00 -1.03 -6.28
CA ALA A 134 -13.76 -0.52 -5.72
C ALA A 134 -13.99 0.94 -5.33
N LEU A 135 -13.61 1.27 -4.10
CA LEU A 135 -13.59 2.66 -3.64
C LEU A 135 -12.24 3.25 -3.95
N VAL A 136 -12.22 4.42 -4.57
CA VAL A 136 -10.99 5.17 -4.78
C VAL A 136 -10.85 6.13 -3.60
N MET A 137 -9.73 6.04 -2.89
CA MET A 137 -9.47 6.87 -1.73
C MET A 137 -8.23 7.72 -1.96
N ARG A 138 -8.20 8.88 -1.32
CA ARG A 138 -7.13 9.86 -1.47
C ARG A 138 -6.75 10.46 -0.13
N ALA A 139 -5.45 10.65 0.09
CA ALA A 139 -4.94 11.42 1.21
C ALA A 139 -3.98 12.50 0.68
N ALA A 140 -4.05 13.69 1.24
CA ALA A 140 -3.05 14.72 0.99
C ALA A 140 -1.76 14.31 1.70
N LEU A 141 -0.62 14.55 1.05
CA LEU A 141 0.68 14.27 1.66
C LEU A 141 1.32 15.56 2.16
N THR A 142 1.86 15.50 3.37
CA THR A 142 2.53 16.64 3.98
C THR A 142 3.94 16.74 3.43
N PRO A 143 4.32 17.88 2.81
CA PRO A 143 5.69 18.05 2.34
C PRO A 143 6.71 17.89 3.47
N PRO A 144 7.90 17.37 3.17
CA PRO A 144 8.93 17.21 4.19
C PRO A 144 9.24 18.54 4.86
N GLY A 145 9.31 18.53 6.19
CA GLY A 145 9.63 19.71 6.98
C GLY A 145 8.45 20.57 7.36
N GLU A 146 7.22 20.23 6.94
CA GLU A 146 6.04 21.04 7.23
C GLU A 146 5.09 20.39 8.23
N ASP A 147 5.38 19.20 8.69
CA ASP A 147 4.51 18.46 9.60
C ASP A 147 4.91 18.60 11.06
N VAL A 148 5.88 19.43 11.36
CA VAL A 148 6.50 19.48 12.67
C VAL A 148 5.66 20.14 13.74
N ALA A 149 4.65 20.84 13.37
CA ALA A 149 3.82 21.62 14.32
C ALA A 149 2.78 20.75 15.03
N ARG A 150 2.82 19.46 14.86
CA ARG A 150 1.79 18.55 15.44
C ARG A 150 2.17 18.06 16.82
#